data_43333d245036b9329a27902368445a43
#
_entry.id   43333d245036b9329a27902368445a43
#
_cell.length_a   1.000
_cell.length_b   1.000
_cell.length_c   1.000
_cell.angle_alpha   90.00
_cell.angle_beta   90.00
_cell.angle_gamma   90.00
#
_symmetry.space_group_name_H-M   'P 1'
#
loop_
_entity.id
_entity.type
_entity.pdbx_description
1 polymer ?
#
loop_
_entity_poly.entity_id
_entity_poly.type
_entity_poly.pdbx_seq_one_letter_code
_entity_poly.pdbx_strand_id
1 'polypeptide(L)'
;MKKYILSICTLAAICIGCVTVTSCSDPDDLNDLVLDRILSPTNITARVSQDVNIIVSWDEMKGASSYEIEAYADTPDYGQRTPDVSDATTLTQTTLTNLIGETAYYIRVRAIDEDNSSRTSKWIEIMRTTNPEQNMNKVKAGDIQSTAVTVTWTPGIQADAIVCTPSAANSSAKTVTYTLTATDISSGSATVTGLEPETSYRATLKLGEKTRGYSTFTTNLDLRDAIQLTPTDDWVTAIQDAAAGSKFALAAGEY
;
A
#
# COMPACT_ATOMS: atom_id res chain seq x y z
N MET A 1 -58.21 -43.96 -20.57
CA MET A 1 -59.54 -43.42 -20.99
C MET A 1 -59.37 -42.02 -21.47
N LYS A 2 -59.25 -41.87 -22.74
CA LYS A 2 -60.04 -41.11 -23.71
C LYS A 2 -60.80 -39.92 -23.12
N LYS A 3 -60.42 -38.64 -23.59
CA LYS A 3 -61.40 -37.87 -24.37
C LYS A 3 -60.71 -36.66 -25.01
N TYR A 4 -60.74 -36.64 -26.32
CA TYR A 4 -60.58 -35.50 -27.21
C TYR A 4 -61.79 -34.58 -27.09
N ILE A 5 -61.57 -33.25 -27.19
CA ILE A 5 -62.59 -32.36 -27.77
C ILE A 5 -61.87 -31.35 -28.66
N LEU A 6 -62.28 -31.45 -29.88
CA LEU A 6 -62.03 -30.62 -31.05
C LEU A 6 -63.06 -29.47 -31.06
N SER A 7 -62.62 -28.30 -31.50
CA SER A 7 -63.47 -27.31 -32.18
C SER A 7 -63.03 -25.90 -31.92
N ILE A 8 -62.99 -24.91 -32.74
CA ILE A 8 -63.49 -24.57 -34.08
C ILE A 8 -62.69 -23.33 -34.52
N CYS A 9 -62.36 -23.29 -35.79
CA CYS A 9 -61.85 -22.12 -36.48
C CYS A 9 -62.86 -20.99 -36.49
N THR A 10 -62.51 -19.80 -36.13
CA THR A 10 -63.15 -18.57 -36.59
C THR A 10 -62.14 -17.69 -37.31
N LEU A 11 -62.34 -17.66 -38.61
CA LEU A 11 -61.62 -16.78 -39.53
C LEU A 11 -62.11 -15.35 -39.33
N ALA A 12 -61.24 -14.46 -38.77
CA ALA A 12 -61.44 -13.01 -38.81
C ALA A 12 -60.35 -12.42 -39.67
N ALA A 13 -60.73 -12.02 -40.87
CA ALA A 13 -59.91 -11.23 -41.76
C ALA A 13 -59.68 -9.84 -41.11
N ILE A 14 -58.50 -9.60 -40.62
CA ILE A 14 -58.09 -8.26 -40.24
C ILE A 14 -57.15 -7.75 -41.32
N CYS A 15 -57.54 -6.65 -41.92
CA CYS A 15 -56.81 -5.88 -42.89
C CYS A 15 -55.41 -5.60 -42.41
N ILE A 16 -54.42 -6.10 -43.13
CA ILE A 16 -53.01 -5.75 -42.98
C ILE A 16 -52.87 -4.34 -43.54
N GLY A 17 -52.95 -3.33 -42.65
CA GLY A 17 -52.40 -2.04 -42.92
C GLY A 17 -50.87 -2.21 -42.97
N CYS A 18 -50.29 -2.17 -44.16
CA CYS A 18 -48.86 -1.99 -44.36
C CYS A 18 -48.45 -0.67 -43.69
N VAL A 19 -48.00 -0.74 -42.45
CA VAL A 19 -47.16 0.31 -41.91
C VAL A 19 -45.78 0.08 -42.53
N THR A 20 -45.49 0.80 -43.59
CA THR A 20 -44.14 0.95 -44.10
C THR A 20 -43.36 1.70 -43.00
N VAL A 21 -42.68 0.97 -42.14
CA VAL A 21 -41.55 1.53 -41.37
C VAL A 21 -40.49 1.90 -42.40
N THR A 22 -40.51 3.13 -42.87
CA THR A 22 -39.37 3.71 -43.53
C THR A 22 -38.27 3.76 -42.47
N SER A 23 -37.43 2.76 -42.50
CA SER A 23 -36.12 2.85 -41.83
C SER A 23 -35.38 3.98 -42.54
N CYS A 24 -35.39 5.16 -41.97
CA CYS A 24 -34.42 6.18 -42.31
C CYS A 24 -33.03 5.67 -41.86
N SER A 25 -32.40 4.95 -42.73
CA SER A 25 -30.98 4.70 -42.67
C SER A 25 -30.30 5.63 -43.67
N ASP A 26 -30.26 6.91 -43.31
CA ASP A 26 -29.34 7.80 -43.97
C ASP A 26 -28.00 7.65 -43.25
N PRO A 27 -26.96 7.13 -43.91
CA PRO A 27 -25.65 6.94 -43.24
C PRO A 27 -25.01 8.27 -42.82
N ASP A 28 -25.51 9.40 -43.28
CA ASP A 28 -25.02 10.73 -42.89
C ASP A 28 -25.64 11.24 -41.58
N ASP A 29 -26.80 10.72 -41.13
CA ASP A 29 -27.43 11.14 -39.86
C ASP A 29 -26.65 10.74 -38.60
N LEU A 30 -25.71 9.80 -38.72
CA LEU A 30 -24.85 9.40 -37.59
C LEU A 30 -23.69 10.36 -37.37
N ASN A 31 -23.35 11.21 -38.35
CA ASN A 31 -22.26 12.17 -38.21
C ASN A 31 -22.68 13.41 -37.37
N ASP A 32 -23.96 13.66 -37.23
CA ASP A 32 -24.53 14.79 -36.46
C ASP A 32 -25.02 14.40 -35.07
N LEU A 33 -24.74 13.18 -34.62
CA LEU A 33 -25.11 12.74 -33.28
C LEU A 33 -24.27 13.49 -32.24
N VAL A 34 -24.76 14.62 -31.78
CA VAL A 34 -24.15 15.35 -30.66
C VAL A 34 -24.56 14.67 -29.36
N LEU A 35 -23.63 13.97 -28.77
CA LEU A 35 -23.83 13.37 -27.44
C LEU A 35 -23.92 14.49 -26.40
N ASP A 36 -24.86 14.40 -25.48
CA ASP A 36 -25.04 15.34 -24.36
C ASP A 36 -23.80 15.37 -23.43
N ARG A 37 -22.99 14.35 -23.50
CA ARG A 37 -21.72 14.25 -22.73
C ARG A 37 -20.67 13.47 -23.52
N ILE A 38 -19.40 13.65 -23.14
CA ILE A 38 -18.30 12.82 -23.60
C ILE A 38 -18.49 11.39 -23.07
N LEU A 39 -18.14 10.40 -23.88
CA LEU A 39 -18.11 9.03 -23.42
C LEU A 39 -17.02 8.82 -22.36
N SER A 40 -17.26 7.94 -21.42
CA SER A 40 -16.25 7.58 -20.40
C SER A 40 -15.04 6.94 -21.06
N PRO A 41 -13.82 7.15 -20.52
CA PRO A 41 -12.62 6.47 -20.99
C PRO A 41 -12.82 4.95 -21.09
N THR A 42 -12.20 4.32 -22.09
CA THR A 42 -12.25 2.87 -22.30
C THR A 42 -10.86 2.26 -22.11
N ASN A 43 -10.81 0.92 -22.03
CA ASN A 43 -9.56 0.16 -21.87
C ASN A 43 -8.68 0.63 -20.71
N ILE A 44 -9.31 1.05 -19.59
CA ILE A 44 -8.57 1.47 -18.40
C ILE A 44 -7.73 0.31 -17.89
N THR A 45 -6.47 0.58 -17.65
CA THR A 45 -5.54 -0.37 -17.04
C THR A 45 -4.79 0.29 -15.87
N ALA A 46 -4.40 -0.52 -14.88
CA ALA A 46 -3.60 -0.07 -13.76
C ALA A 46 -2.51 -1.11 -13.46
N ARG A 47 -1.25 -0.68 -13.40
CA ARG A 47 -0.12 -1.55 -13.08
C ARG A 47 0.77 -0.93 -12.02
N VAL A 48 1.25 -1.75 -11.09
CA VAL A 48 2.20 -1.31 -10.08
C VAL A 48 3.57 -1.08 -10.72
N SER A 49 4.24 -0.04 -10.29
CA SER A 49 5.60 0.34 -10.66
C SER A 49 6.35 0.80 -9.41
N GLN A 50 7.62 0.42 -9.27
CA GLN A 50 8.43 0.79 -8.11
C GLN A 50 7.71 0.52 -6.77
N ASP A 51 7.10 -0.66 -6.66
CA ASP A 51 6.36 -1.20 -5.52
C ASP A 51 5.13 -0.40 -5.09
N VAL A 52 5.21 0.91 -4.94
CA VAL A 52 4.15 1.76 -4.39
C VAL A 52 3.64 2.84 -5.35
N ASN A 53 4.06 2.83 -6.61
CA ASN A 53 3.46 3.70 -7.64
C ASN A 53 2.47 2.89 -8.49
N ILE A 54 1.41 3.53 -8.97
CA ILE A 54 0.47 2.91 -9.90
C ILE A 54 0.42 3.75 -11.17
N ILE A 55 0.78 3.13 -12.29
CA ILE A 55 0.60 3.72 -13.62
C ILE A 55 -0.79 3.34 -14.09
N VAL A 56 -1.61 4.35 -14.36
CA VAL A 56 -2.97 4.22 -14.90
C VAL A 56 -2.98 4.71 -16.33
N SER A 57 -3.57 3.96 -17.24
CA SER A 57 -3.71 4.36 -18.65
C SER A 57 -5.09 3.96 -19.20
N TRP A 58 -5.53 4.68 -20.22
CA TRP A 58 -6.83 4.54 -20.88
C TRP A 58 -6.75 4.98 -22.34
N ASP A 59 -7.80 4.74 -23.11
CA ASP A 59 -7.89 5.22 -24.49
C ASP A 59 -8.25 6.71 -24.54
N GLU A 60 -7.76 7.39 -25.58
CA GLU A 60 -8.15 8.76 -25.86
C GLU A 60 -9.66 8.87 -26.19
N MET A 61 -10.31 9.89 -25.60
CA MET A 61 -11.72 10.12 -25.81
C MET A 61 -11.93 11.37 -26.69
N LYS A 62 -12.66 11.18 -27.79
CA LYS A 62 -12.98 12.28 -28.72
C LYS A 62 -13.76 13.38 -27.96
N GLY A 63 -13.26 14.59 -28.04
CA GLY A 63 -13.87 15.77 -27.40
C GLY A 63 -13.46 15.97 -25.94
N ALA A 64 -12.54 15.15 -25.40
CA ALA A 64 -11.93 15.42 -24.11
C ALA A 64 -10.81 16.45 -24.25
N SER A 65 -10.80 17.45 -23.37
CA SER A 65 -9.70 18.42 -23.23
C SER A 65 -8.65 17.92 -22.23
N SER A 66 -9.12 17.21 -21.20
CA SER A 66 -8.28 16.67 -20.12
C SER A 66 -8.99 15.50 -19.44
N TYR A 67 -8.31 14.88 -18.48
CA TYR A 67 -8.82 13.77 -17.67
C TYR A 67 -8.56 14.07 -16.20
N GLU A 68 -9.52 13.72 -15.36
CA GLU A 68 -9.38 13.73 -13.91
C GLU A 68 -9.24 12.32 -13.39
N ILE A 69 -8.33 12.12 -12.45
CA ILE A 69 -8.04 10.86 -11.80
C ILE A 69 -8.16 11.04 -10.29
N GLU A 70 -8.83 10.12 -9.62
CA GLU A 70 -8.88 10.04 -8.17
C GLU A 70 -8.58 8.62 -7.72
N ALA A 71 -7.88 8.49 -6.59
CA ALA A 71 -7.59 7.21 -5.97
C ALA A 71 -7.93 7.25 -4.48
N TYR A 72 -8.56 6.18 -4.01
CA TYR A 72 -9.03 6.01 -2.64
C TYR A 72 -8.45 4.72 -2.06
N ALA A 73 -7.75 4.82 -0.94
CA ALA A 73 -7.17 3.67 -0.24
C ALA A 73 -8.24 2.88 0.52
N ASP A 74 -8.15 1.58 0.48
CA ASP A 74 -8.90 0.57 1.21
C ASP A 74 -10.42 0.53 0.93
N THR A 75 -11.09 1.66 0.65
CA THR A 75 -12.53 1.72 0.39
C THR A 75 -12.88 2.69 -0.75
N PRO A 76 -13.89 2.36 -1.60
CA PRO A 76 -14.33 3.21 -2.69
C PRO A 76 -15.34 4.29 -2.24
N ASP A 77 -14.99 5.09 -1.23
CA ASP A 77 -15.88 6.10 -0.63
C ASP A 77 -15.99 7.37 -1.49
N TYR A 78 -16.33 7.19 -2.75
CA TYR A 78 -16.41 8.26 -3.75
C TYR A 78 -17.38 9.36 -3.35
N GLY A 79 -16.86 10.59 -3.24
CA GLY A 79 -17.65 11.77 -2.89
C GLY A 79 -18.06 11.87 -1.41
N GLN A 80 -17.71 10.89 -0.57
CA GLN A 80 -17.95 10.91 0.87
C GLN A 80 -16.73 11.39 1.66
N ARG A 81 -15.55 11.25 1.08
CA ARG A 81 -14.28 11.77 1.59
C ARG A 81 -13.43 12.31 0.45
N THR A 82 -12.41 13.09 0.77
CA THR A 82 -11.39 13.48 -0.21
C THR A 82 -10.61 12.25 -0.68
N PRO A 83 -10.23 12.19 -1.97
CA PRO A 83 -9.33 11.14 -2.45
C PRO A 83 -7.97 11.22 -1.75
N ASP A 84 -7.32 10.08 -1.55
CA ASP A 84 -5.96 10.03 -1.01
C ASP A 84 -4.95 10.60 -2.02
N VAL A 85 -5.22 10.40 -3.31
CA VAL A 85 -4.47 11.01 -4.42
C VAL A 85 -5.44 11.47 -5.48
N SER A 86 -5.24 12.68 -5.99
CA SER A 86 -5.93 13.21 -7.18
C SER A 86 -4.91 13.75 -8.17
N ASP A 87 -5.22 13.62 -9.45
CA ASP A 87 -4.41 14.13 -10.55
C ASP A 87 -5.30 14.58 -11.70
N ALA A 88 -4.76 15.48 -12.54
CA ALA A 88 -5.39 15.91 -13.77
C ALA A 88 -4.34 15.97 -14.88
N THR A 89 -4.67 15.46 -16.07
CA THR A 89 -3.73 15.39 -17.18
C THR A 89 -4.43 15.52 -18.53
N THR A 90 -3.71 16.01 -19.50
CA THR A 90 -4.13 15.99 -20.93
C THR A 90 -3.67 14.73 -21.64
N LEU A 91 -2.85 13.91 -20.99
CA LEU A 91 -2.36 12.64 -21.52
C LEU A 91 -3.35 11.51 -21.22
N THR A 92 -3.19 10.40 -21.90
CA THR A 92 -3.97 9.16 -21.68
C THR A 92 -3.33 8.22 -20.65
N GLN A 93 -2.38 8.73 -19.89
CA GLN A 93 -1.68 8.00 -18.83
C GLN A 93 -1.21 8.97 -17.75
N THR A 94 -1.25 8.51 -16.49
CA THR A 94 -0.59 9.17 -15.37
C THR A 94 0.06 8.15 -14.43
N THR A 95 0.92 8.64 -13.53
CA THR A 95 1.53 7.84 -12.48
C THR A 95 1.13 8.39 -11.13
N LEU A 96 0.33 7.63 -10.39
CA LEU A 96 0.01 7.94 -9.00
C LEU A 96 1.21 7.56 -8.14
N THR A 97 1.71 8.52 -7.38
CA THR A 97 2.91 8.38 -6.53
C THR A 97 2.56 8.60 -5.06
N ASN A 98 3.52 8.36 -4.16
CA ASN A 98 3.35 8.51 -2.71
C ASN A 98 2.26 7.60 -2.12
N LEU A 99 2.00 6.47 -2.76
CA LEU A 99 1.05 5.49 -2.27
C LEU A 99 1.68 4.66 -1.14
N ILE A 100 0.84 3.98 -0.39
CA ILE A 100 1.23 3.09 0.71
C ILE A 100 1.29 1.65 0.18
N GLY A 101 2.27 0.88 0.63
CA GLY A 101 2.40 -0.53 0.26
C GLY A 101 1.28 -1.41 0.83
N GLU A 102 1.05 -2.57 0.20
CA GLU A 102 0.03 -3.56 0.58
C GLU A 102 -1.37 -2.94 0.75
N THR A 103 -1.67 -1.91 -0.06
CA THR A 103 -2.92 -1.15 0.03
C THR A 103 -3.70 -1.27 -1.27
N ALA A 104 -4.99 -1.60 -1.16
CA ALA A 104 -5.91 -1.60 -2.29
C ALA A 104 -6.32 -0.16 -2.61
N TYR A 105 -6.01 0.31 -3.82
CA TYR A 105 -6.45 1.61 -4.31
C TYR A 105 -7.60 1.43 -5.30
N TYR A 106 -8.71 2.08 -5.01
CA TYR A 106 -9.86 2.21 -5.90
C TYR A 106 -9.68 3.50 -6.69
N ILE A 107 -9.41 3.34 -7.98
CA ILE A 107 -9.01 4.41 -8.88
C ILE A 107 -10.17 4.67 -9.84
N ARG A 108 -10.50 5.93 -10.05
CA ARG A 108 -11.49 6.32 -11.05
C ARG A 108 -10.95 7.40 -11.97
N VAL A 109 -11.39 7.35 -13.23
CA VAL A 109 -10.98 8.30 -14.28
C VAL A 109 -12.22 8.81 -15.00
N ARG A 110 -12.24 10.09 -15.34
CA ARG A 110 -13.25 10.67 -16.24
C ARG A 110 -12.62 11.64 -17.23
N ALA A 111 -13.28 11.81 -18.37
CA ALA A 111 -12.91 12.77 -19.39
C ALA A 111 -13.63 14.10 -19.13
N ILE A 112 -12.92 15.21 -19.27
CA ILE A 112 -13.38 16.58 -19.06
C ILE A 112 -13.47 17.30 -20.39
N ASP A 113 -14.55 18.06 -20.56
CA ASP A 113 -14.70 19.07 -21.60
C ASP A 113 -14.55 20.45 -20.90
N GLU A 114 -13.42 21.10 -21.07
CA GLU A 114 -13.14 22.40 -20.43
C GLU A 114 -14.02 23.52 -20.96
N ASP A 115 -14.42 23.41 -22.24
CA ASP A 115 -15.32 24.38 -22.87
C ASP A 115 -16.76 24.23 -22.39
N ASN A 116 -17.15 23.04 -21.99
CA ASN A 116 -18.50 22.73 -21.51
C ASN A 116 -18.52 21.67 -20.44
N SER A 117 -18.41 22.08 -19.17
CA SER A 117 -18.37 21.17 -18.01
C SER A 117 -19.62 20.27 -17.88
N SER A 118 -20.78 20.65 -18.48
CA SER A 118 -21.98 19.82 -18.48
C SER A 118 -21.81 18.55 -19.32
N ARG A 119 -20.84 18.54 -20.22
CA ARG A 119 -20.52 17.39 -21.09
C ARG A 119 -19.45 16.46 -20.52
N THR A 120 -18.95 16.72 -19.33
CA THR A 120 -18.01 15.83 -18.62
C THR A 120 -18.54 14.38 -18.56
N SER A 121 -17.67 13.41 -18.80
CA SER A 121 -18.05 11.99 -18.82
C SER A 121 -18.46 11.47 -17.44
N LYS A 122 -19.04 10.29 -17.39
CA LYS A 122 -19.13 9.52 -16.14
C LYS A 122 -17.75 8.98 -15.78
N TRP A 123 -17.55 8.72 -14.49
CA TRP A 123 -16.39 8.01 -13.98
C TRP A 123 -16.37 6.55 -14.46
N ILE A 124 -15.20 6.03 -14.70
CA ILE A 124 -14.91 4.60 -14.87
C ILE A 124 -13.88 4.21 -13.82
N GLU A 125 -13.93 2.97 -13.37
CA GLU A 125 -13.24 2.53 -12.16
C GLU A 125 -12.37 1.32 -12.42
N ILE A 126 -11.26 1.24 -11.68
CA ILE A 126 -10.38 0.07 -11.60
C ILE A 126 -9.78 -0.01 -10.20
N MET A 127 -9.53 -1.21 -9.71
CA MET A 127 -8.85 -1.43 -8.45
C MET A 127 -7.45 -2.01 -8.68
N ARG A 128 -6.47 -1.53 -7.91
CA ARG A 128 -5.13 -2.09 -7.90
C ARG A 128 -4.53 -2.07 -6.50
N THR A 129 -3.92 -3.20 -6.10
CA THR A 129 -3.17 -3.28 -4.83
C THR A 129 -1.69 -3.04 -5.10
N THR A 130 -1.06 -2.19 -4.29
CA THR A 130 0.39 -1.93 -4.30
C THR A 130 1.17 -3.11 -3.74
N ASN A 131 2.45 -3.23 -4.08
CA ASN A 131 3.34 -4.22 -3.52
C ASN A 131 3.79 -3.83 -2.09
N PRO A 132 4.37 -4.76 -1.30
CA PRO A 132 5.03 -4.40 -0.05
C PRO A 132 6.12 -3.36 -0.29
N GLU A 133 6.25 -2.42 0.64
CA GLU A 133 7.29 -1.40 0.58
C GLU A 133 8.39 -1.64 1.63
N GLN A 134 9.58 -1.09 1.38
CA GLN A 134 10.74 -1.25 2.25
C GLN A 134 11.46 0.09 2.44
N ASN A 135 10.91 0.94 3.31
CA ASN A 135 11.49 2.24 3.63
C ASN A 135 12.52 2.19 4.77
N MET A 136 12.54 1.10 5.57
CA MET A 136 13.48 0.94 6.66
C MET A 136 14.84 0.44 6.17
N ASN A 137 15.91 1.08 6.59
CA ASN A 137 17.27 0.66 6.30
C ASN A 137 17.65 -0.58 7.10
N LYS A 138 18.63 -1.33 6.60
CA LYS A 138 19.23 -2.42 7.38
C LYS A 138 19.92 -1.87 8.61
N VAL A 139 19.61 -2.43 9.79
CA VAL A 139 20.27 -2.07 11.04
C VAL A 139 21.76 -2.43 10.97
N LYS A 140 22.62 -1.49 11.36
CA LYS A 140 24.09 -1.67 11.40
C LYS A 140 24.52 -2.16 12.76
N ALA A 141 25.63 -2.88 12.83
CA ALA A 141 26.16 -3.41 14.09
C ALA A 141 26.44 -2.33 15.16
N GLY A 142 26.90 -1.14 14.73
CA GLY A 142 27.15 -0.01 15.62
C GLY A 142 25.92 0.65 16.22
N ASP A 143 24.72 0.36 15.65
CA ASP A 143 23.45 0.91 16.10
C ASP A 143 22.75 -0.03 17.11
N ILE A 144 23.35 -1.21 17.41
CA ILE A 144 22.80 -2.23 18.28
C ILE A 144 23.47 -2.18 19.64
N GLN A 145 22.68 -2.09 20.69
CA GLN A 145 23.09 -2.17 22.08
C GLN A 145 22.51 -3.44 22.73
N SER A 146 22.83 -3.69 24.01
CA SER A 146 22.26 -4.84 24.74
C SER A 146 20.75 -4.72 24.98
N THR A 147 20.24 -3.51 25.19
CA THR A 147 18.83 -3.26 25.51
C THR A 147 18.18 -2.20 24.63
N ALA A 148 18.86 -1.80 23.54
CA ALA A 148 18.37 -0.77 22.62
C ALA A 148 18.88 -0.99 21.21
N VAL A 149 18.20 -0.36 20.25
CA VAL A 149 18.59 -0.30 18.84
C VAL A 149 18.24 1.06 18.27
N THR A 150 19.13 1.64 17.47
CA THR A 150 18.80 2.78 16.62
C THR A 150 18.45 2.26 15.23
N VAL A 151 17.24 2.56 14.76
CA VAL A 151 16.74 2.23 13.42
C VAL A 151 16.64 3.48 12.58
N THR A 152 16.86 3.32 11.28
CA THR A 152 16.78 4.43 10.32
C THR A 152 15.91 4.05 9.13
N TRP A 153 15.28 5.05 8.50
CA TRP A 153 14.42 4.91 7.32
C TRP A 153 14.50 6.15 6.44
N THR A 154 13.78 6.16 5.32
CA THR A 154 13.67 7.33 4.44
C THR A 154 13.03 8.50 5.20
N PRO A 155 13.72 9.63 5.40
CA PRO A 155 13.17 10.79 6.12
C PRO A 155 11.87 11.31 5.50
N GLY A 156 10.95 11.77 6.35
CA GLY A 156 9.67 12.36 5.93
C GLY A 156 8.59 11.34 5.54
N ILE A 157 8.89 10.04 5.55
CA ILE A 157 7.87 9.00 5.33
C ILE A 157 6.86 9.03 6.49
N GLN A 158 5.58 9.07 6.14
CA GLN A 158 4.52 8.96 7.15
C GLN A 158 4.60 7.61 7.86
N ALA A 159 4.75 7.66 9.17
CA ALA A 159 4.78 6.51 10.06
C ALA A 159 4.35 6.95 11.46
N ASP A 160 3.89 6.04 12.29
CA ASP A 160 3.42 6.32 13.65
C ASP A 160 4.17 5.53 14.72
N ALA A 161 4.72 4.37 14.38
CA ALA A 161 5.38 3.52 15.35
C ALA A 161 6.50 2.66 14.77
N ILE A 162 7.42 2.25 15.64
CA ILE A 162 8.33 1.11 15.42
C ILE A 162 7.93 0.01 16.38
N VAL A 163 7.68 -1.18 15.84
CA VAL A 163 7.31 -2.38 16.60
C VAL A 163 8.46 -3.39 16.49
N CYS A 164 9.14 -3.63 17.60
CA CYS A 164 10.18 -4.66 17.72
C CYS A 164 9.58 -5.95 18.27
N THR A 165 9.41 -6.95 17.41
CA THR A 165 8.86 -8.26 17.78
C THR A 165 9.98 -9.30 17.86
N PRO A 166 10.06 -10.09 18.95
CA PRO A 166 11.03 -11.20 19.04
C PRO A 166 10.82 -12.20 17.91
N SER A 167 11.91 -12.60 17.28
CA SER A 167 11.85 -13.53 16.12
C SER A 167 11.62 -14.98 16.50
N ALA A 168 12.00 -15.38 17.72
CA ALA A 168 11.82 -16.75 18.19
C ALA A 168 10.42 -16.94 18.79
N ALA A 169 9.69 -17.93 18.31
CA ALA A 169 8.31 -18.24 18.75
C ALA A 169 8.19 -18.55 20.25
N ASN A 170 9.27 -19.04 20.89
CA ASN A 170 9.33 -19.40 22.31
C ASN A 170 10.16 -18.42 23.14
N SER A 171 10.40 -17.20 22.62
CA SER A 171 11.11 -16.17 23.38
C SER A 171 10.27 -15.69 24.54
N SER A 172 10.87 -15.57 25.73
CA SER A 172 10.27 -14.88 26.89
C SER A 172 10.23 -13.34 26.70
N ALA A 173 11.00 -12.84 25.72
CA ALA A 173 11.06 -11.42 25.39
C ALA A 173 9.71 -10.92 24.86
N LYS A 174 9.37 -9.69 25.22
CA LYS A 174 8.11 -9.06 24.82
C LYS A 174 8.29 -8.20 23.59
N THR A 175 7.21 -8.03 22.86
CA THR A 175 7.12 -7.01 21.81
C THR A 175 7.22 -5.62 22.45
N VAL A 176 8.11 -4.77 21.89
CA VAL A 176 8.29 -3.38 22.31
C VAL A 176 7.77 -2.49 21.19
N THR A 177 6.89 -1.55 21.53
CA THR A 177 6.37 -0.54 20.61
C THR A 177 6.88 0.83 21.01
N TYR A 178 7.49 1.52 20.06
CA TYR A 178 7.94 2.91 20.19
C TYR A 178 7.07 3.80 19.30
N THR A 179 6.39 4.77 19.92
CA THR A 179 5.59 5.76 19.18
C THR A 179 6.51 6.85 18.64
N LEU A 180 6.44 7.10 17.34
CA LEU A 180 7.29 8.09 16.68
C LEU A 180 6.84 9.51 16.97
N THR A 181 7.83 10.38 17.18
CA THR A 181 7.64 11.83 17.26
C THR A 181 7.78 12.48 15.88
N ALA A 182 7.32 13.73 15.76
CA ALA A 182 7.51 14.49 14.51
C ALA A 182 9.01 14.67 14.17
N THR A 183 9.89 14.75 15.17
CA THR A 183 11.33 14.82 14.98
C THR A 183 11.88 13.52 14.41
N ASP A 184 11.45 12.36 14.94
CA ASP A 184 11.85 11.04 14.42
C ASP A 184 11.47 10.89 12.96
N ILE A 185 10.23 11.28 12.61
CA ILE A 185 9.72 11.21 11.22
C ILE A 185 10.57 12.10 10.31
N SER A 186 10.84 13.33 10.70
CA SER A 186 11.61 14.29 9.89
C SER A 186 13.07 13.89 9.74
N SER A 187 13.69 13.29 10.76
CA SER A 187 15.07 12.79 10.72
C SER A 187 15.20 11.41 10.06
N GLY A 188 14.11 10.62 10.03
CA GLY A 188 14.14 9.25 9.59
C GLY A 188 14.94 8.32 10.50
N SER A 189 14.93 8.59 11.82
CA SER A 189 15.73 7.85 12.81
C SER A 189 15.06 7.85 14.17
N ALA A 190 15.10 6.73 14.88
CA ALA A 190 14.67 6.63 16.27
C ALA A 190 15.45 5.54 17.03
N THR A 191 15.57 5.71 18.33
CA THR A 191 16.16 4.70 19.22
C THR A 191 15.06 4.04 20.04
N VAL A 192 14.89 2.73 19.84
CA VAL A 192 13.97 1.89 20.62
C VAL A 192 14.74 1.29 21.78
N THR A 193 14.23 1.47 23.00
CA THR A 193 14.80 0.96 24.25
C THR A 193 13.90 -0.08 24.90
N GLY A 194 14.38 -0.76 25.94
CA GLY A 194 13.60 -1.77 26.67
C GLY A 194 13.56 -3.14 25.99
N LEU A 195 14.53 -3.40 25.12
CA LEU A 195 14.75 -4.72 24.51
C LEU A 195 15.48 -5.66 25.48
N GLU A 196 15.28 -6.96 25.30
CA GLU A 196 16.04 -7.98 26.04
C GLU A 196 17.40 -8.24 25.35
N PRO A 197 18.47 -8.43 26.13
CA PRO A 197 19.79 -8.80 25.57
C PRO A 197 19.77 -10.12 24.82
N GLU A 198 20.75 -10.31 23.94
CA GLU A 198 20.99 -11.57 23.20
C GLU A 198 19.74 -12.11 22.50
N THR A 199 18.82 -11.20 22.13
CA THR A 199 17.52 -11.56 21.57
C THR A 199 17.41 -11.05 20.13
N SER A 200 16.99 -11.94 19.24
CA SER A 200 16.70 -11.57 17.84
C SER A 200 15.34 -10.92 17.72
N TYR A 201 15.30 -9.74 17.09
CA TYR A 201 14.10 -8.96 16.85
C TYR A 201 13.90 -8.66 15.38
N ARG A 202 12.64 -8.48 15.01
CA ARG A 202 12.22 -7.81 13.79
C ARG A 202 11.66 -6.45 14.18
N ALA A 203 12.36 -5.36 13.81
CA ALA A 203 11.82 -4.01 13.89
C ALA A 203 10.98 -3.75 12.64
N THR A 204 9.76 -3.30 12.83
CA THR A 204 8.81 -2.97 11.75
C THR A 204 8.38 -1.52 11.89
N LEU A 205 8.57 -0.73 10.83
CA LEU A 205 8.04 0.64 10.72
C LEU A 205 6.57 0.54 10.32
N LYS A 206 5.69 1.18 11.07
CA LYS A 206 4.23 1.06 10.92
C LYS A 206 3.58 2.42 10.64
N LEU A 207 2.44 2.37 9.91
CA LEU A 207 1.43 3.42 9.84
C LEU A 207 0.07 2.75 10.07
N GLY A 208 -0.48 2.86 11.27
CA GLY A 208 -1.58 2.03 11.71
C GLY A 208 -1.24 0.54 11.56
N GLU A 209 -2.07 -0.20 10.85
CA GLU A 209 -1.82 -1.62 10.56
C GLU A 209 -0.85 -1.84 9.37
N LYS A 210 -0.57 -0.83 8.56
CA LYS A 210 0.25 -0.94 7.35
C LYS A 210 1.73 -1.05 7.71
N THR A 211 2.46 -1.92 7.01
CA THR A 211 3.91 -2.05 7.13
C THR A 211 4.61 -1.14 6.12
N ARG A 212 5.46 -0.23 6.63
CA ARG A 212 6.25 0.71 5.82
C ARG A 212 7.68 0.23 5.57
N GLY A 213 8.04 -0.89 6.13
CA GLY A 213 9.36 -1.52 6.02
C GLY A 213 9.75 -2.24 7.30
N TYR A 214 10.80 -3.05 7.23
CA TYR A 214 11.30 -3.78 8.40
C TYR A 214 12.81 -4.02 8.31
N SER A 215 13.42 -4.33 9.46
CA SER A 215 14.79 -4.82 9.56
C SER A 215 14.89 -5.81 10.70
N THR A 216 15.82 -6.75 10.60
CA THR A 216 16.09 -7.73 11.66
C THR A 216 17.47 -7.49 12.25
N PHE A 217 17.61 -7.74 13.55
CA PHE A 217 18.85 -7.59 14.30
C PHE A 217 18.80 -8.51 15.53
N THR A 218 19.98 -8.70 16.17
CA THR A 218 20.08 -9.34 17.47
C THR A 218 20.76 -8.38 18.41
N THR A 219 20.16 -8.15 19.59
CA THR A 219 20.74 -7.29 20.63
C THR A 219 22.05 -7.87 21.16
N ASN A 220 22.96 -7.01 21.58
CA ASN A 220 24.24 -7.41 22.12
C ASN A 220 24.11 -8.08 23.50
N LEU A 221 25.15 -8.80 23.89
CA LEU A 221 25.30 -9.31 25.23
C LEU A 221 25.30 -8.13 26.24
N ASP A 222 24.61 -8.33 27.36
CA ASP A 222 24.64 -7.35 28.46
C ASP A 222 25.83 -7.67 29.38
N LEU A 223 26.81 -6.77 29.37
CA LEU A 223 28.04 -6.87 30.16
C LEU A 223 28.05 -5.96 31.40
N ARG A 224 26.89 -5.33 31.75
CA ARG A 224 26.86 -4.41 32.91
C ARG A 224 27.27 -5.09 34.23
N ASP A 225 26.91 -6.35 34.40
CA ASP A 225 27.25 -7.17 35.55
C ASP A 225 28.43 -8.14 35.28
N ALA A 226 29.13 -7.93 34.18
CA ALA A 226 30.27 -8.81 33.84
C ALA A 226 31.48 -8.49 34.74
N ILE A 227 32.16 -9.56 35.16
CA ILE A 227 33.44 -9.48 35.83
C ILE A 227 34.46 -8.96 34.81
N GLN A 228 35.00 -7.76 35.05
CA GLN A 228 36.00 -7.15 34.17
C GLN A 228 37.36 -7.79 34.43
N LEU A 229 38.00 -8.34 33.41
CA LEU A 229 39.32 -8.93 33.47
C LEU A 229 40.28 -8.18 32.54
N THR A 230 41.50 -7.93 33.05
CA THR A 230 42.58 -7.37 32.27
C THR A 230 43.67 -8.45 32.06
N PRO A 231 44.61 -8.27 31.12
CA PRO A 231 45.70 -9.24 30.91
C PRO A 231 46.58 -9.52 32.11
N THR A 232 46.53 -8.62 33.11
CA THR A 232 47.34 -8.74 34.37
C THR A 232 46.59 -9.43 35.50
N ASP A 233 45.30 -9.74 35.32
CA ASP A 233 44.48 -10.42 36.34
C ASP A 233 44.72 -11.94 36.30
N ASP A 234 44.58 -12.59 37.47
CA ASP A 234 44.53 -14.06 37.54
C ASP A 234 43.14 -14.53 37.06
N TRP A 235 42.99 -14.57 35.75
CA TRP A 235 41.72 -14.93 35.09
C TRP A 235 41.33 -16.40 35.34
N VAL A 236 42.29 -17.28 35.61
CA VAL A 236 42.01 -18.69 35.93
C VAL A 236 41.26 -18.79 37.25
N THR A 237 41.83 -18.17 38.30
CA THR A 237 41.16 -18.11 39.62
C THR A 237 39.85 -17.37 39.54
N ALA A 238 39.77 -16.26 38.80
CA ALA A 238 38.52 -15.48 38.63
C ALA A 238 37.42 -16.32 38.00
N ILE A 239 37.72 -17.17 37.01
CA ILE A 239 36.74 -18.06 36.37
C ILE A 239 36.37 -19.22 37.31
N GLN A 240 37.32 -19.81 38.05
CA GLN A 240 37.05 -20.92 38.97
C GLN A 240 36.17 -20.52 40.13
N ASP A 241 36.33 -19.32 40.65
CA ASP A 241 35.62 -18.81 41.83
C ASP A 241 34.26 -18.15 41.44
N ALA A 242 34.02 -17.94 40.16
CA ALA A 242 32.79 -17.32 39.71
C ALA A 242 31.55 -18.20 39.88
N ALA A 243 30.45 -17.61 40.22
CA ALA A 243 29.15 -18.29 40.27
C ALA A 243 28.74 -18.79 38.89
N ALA A 244 27.98 -19.92 38.86
CA ALA A 244 27.48 -20.44 37.61
C ALA A 244 26.63 -19.39 36.89
N GLY A 245 26.91 -19.14 35.60
CA GLY A 245 26.26 -18.14 34.78
C GLY A 245 26.89 -16.73 34.84
N SER A 246 28.01 -16.57 35.55
CA SER A 246 28.78 -15.31 35.53
C SER A 246 29.25 -14.98 34.14
N LYS A 247 29.20 -13.69 33.80
CA LYS A 247 29.71 -13.11 32.54
C LYS A 247 31.06 -12.50 32.77
N PHE A 248 31.97 -12.61 31.82
CA PHE A 248 33.27 -12.00 31.85
C PHE A 248 33.43 -11.05 30.67
N ALA A 249 34.00 -9.87 30.93
CA ALA A 249 34.40 -8.93 29.90
C ALA A 249 35.93 -8.82 29.93
N LEU A 250 36.56 -9.20 28.83
CA LEU A 250 38.00 -9.20 28.69
C LEU A 250 38.46 -7.86 28.07
N ALA A 251 39.37 -7.15 28.72
CA ALA A 251 40.02 -6.01 28.09
C ALA A 251 40.90 -6.48 26.92
N ALA A 252 41.20 -5.61 25.96
CA ALA A 252 42.13 -5.95 24.88
C ALA A 252 43.51 -6.29 25.42
N GLY A 253 44.11 -7.41 24.98
CA GLY A 253 45.44 -7.87 25.39
C GLY A 253 45.59 -9.39 25.23
N GLU A 254 46.76 -9.89 25.68
CA GLU A 254 47.07 -11.32 25.75
C GLU A 254 46.77 -11.83 27.15
N TYR A 255 46.14 -13.01 27.27
CA TYR A 255 45.70 -13.69 28.51
C TYR A 255 46.37 -15.02 28.69
#